data_f079037e0654a5945bc7e10130c3178d
#
_entry.id   f079037e0654a5945bc7e10130c3178d
#
_cell.length_a   1.000
_cell.length_b   1.000
_cell.length_c   1.000
_cell.angle_alpha   90.00
_cell.angle_beta   90.00
_cell.angle_gamma   90.00
#
_symmetry.space_group_name_H-M   'P 1'
#
loop_
_entity.id
_entity.type
_entity.pdbx_description
1 polymer ?
#
loop_
_entity_poly.entity_id
_entity_poly.type
_entity_poly.pdbx_seq_one_letter_code
_entity_poly.pdbx_strand_id
1 'polypeptide(L)'
;MDRLINTVRPYAWGSLTALPELLGQEPTGEPQAELWMGAHPGDPSRADRGEGPRRLDELIAADPEGELGAATVTRFGPALPFLFKILTAGIPLSIQAHPTIAQARAGFAAENALGIPLDAPERSYRDANHKPEMVCALGAFEGLCGFRRPAEAAGLMAGLAVPGLGPLIDLLAVEDEAEALRGTLAAILTMDGKAAEETVRETAAALARTDPAGDYGPYARIAEDFPEDRGLIAALLLNHFRLRAGEALYLDAGVPHAYLAGACVELQANSDNVLRAGLTPKHIDLPELLKVLVFEAGAPELLHPRPVDGTAGEELYPVPIDEFRLSRFVLDGRDREIDGRAPQILLCTEGTARLTAADGTTLDLAPGRSAFLPATGAPTRLSGTATTLFRATVTV
;
A
#
# COMPACT_ATOMS: atom_id res chain seq x y z
N MET A 1 19.66 7.23 17.48
CA MET A 1 18.58 6.19 17.38
C MET A 1 17.40 6.70 18.17
N ASP A 2 16.24 6.85 17.54
CA ASP A 2 15.09 7.55 18.12
C ASP A 2 13.88 6.65 18.15
N ARG A 3 13.20 6.51 19.30
CA ARG A 3 11.86 5.92 19.35
C ARG A 3 10.90 6.83 18.60
N LEU A 4 10.12 6.27 17.67
CA LEU A 4 9.11 7.03 16.97
C LEU A 4 7.80 7.08 17.76
N ILE A 5 7.17 8.25 17.73
CA ILE A 5 5.81 8.51 18.14
C ILE A 5 5.01 8.67 16.84
N ASN A 6 4.20 7.67 16.55
CA ASN A 6 3.50 7.56 15.27
C ASN A 6 2.03 7.96 15.40
N THR A 7 1.44 8.36 14.27
CA THR A 7 0.02 8.72 14.22
C THR A 7 -0.80 7.59 13.60
N VAL A 8 -1.95 7.30 14.21
CA VAL A 8 -2.97 6.41 13.65
C VAL A 8 -3.93 7.22 12.79
N ARG A 9 -4.16 6.76 11.55
CA ARG A 9 -5.11 7.36 10.60
C ARG A 9 -6.45 6.64 10.71
N PRO A 10 -7.54 7.36 11.06
CA PRO A 10 -8.87 6.77 11.30
C PRO A 10 -9.72 6.78 10.03
N TYR A 11 -9.19 6.27 8.91
CA TYR A 11 -10.00 6.14 7.70
C TYR A 11 -11.14 5.15 7.91
N ALA A 12 -12.31 5.42 7.33
CA ALA A 12 -13.53 4.63 7.53
C ALA A 12 -13.41 3.15 7.16
N TRP A 13 -12.48 2.80 6.28
CA TRP A 13 -12.21 1.42 5.89
C TRP A 13 -11.33 0.65 6.88
N GLY A 14 -10.80 1.30 7.90
CA GLY A 14 -9.92 0.69 8.89
C GLY A 14 -10.60 -0.39 9.73
N SER A 15 -9.81 -1.37 10.17
CA SER A 15 -10.26 -2.38 11.13
C SER A 15 -10.54 -1.73 12.49
N LEU A 16 -11.57 -2.22 13.18
CA LEU A 16 -11.90 -1.77 14.54
C LEU A 16 -10.98 -2.39 15.60
N THR A 17 -10.33 -3.51 15.30
CA THR A 17 -9.62 -4.32 16.31
C THR A 17 -8.16 -4.64 15.93
N ALA A 18 -7.86 -4.87 14.65
CA ALA A 18 -6.57 -5.43 14.24
C ALA A 18 -5.35 -4.54 14.61
N LEU A 19 -5.45 -3.21 14.43
CA LEU A 19 -4.36 -2.32 14.81
C LEU A 19 -4.26 -2.15 16.33
N PRO A 20 -5.36 -1.93 17.10
CA PRO A 20 -5.33 -1.96 18.57
C PRO A 20 -4.71 -3.23 19.13
N GLU A 21 -5.11 -4.40 18.66
CA GLU A 21 -4.57 -5.70 19.09
C GLU A 21 -3.05 -5.77 18.88
N LEU A 22 -2.57 -5.38 17.70
CA LEU A 22 -1.12 -5.34 17.40
C LEU A 22 -0.37 -4.37 18.33
N LEU A 23 -1.00 -3.24 18.67
CA LEU A 23 -0.42 -2.23 19.57
C LEU A 23 -0.53 -2.60 21.05
N GLY A 24 -1.19 -3.72 21.40
CA GLY A 24 -1.49 -4.11 22.76
C GLY A 24 -2.43 -3.13 23.48
N GLN A 25 -3.40 -2.57 22.74
CA GLN A 25 -4.38 -1.58 23.22
C GLN A 25 -5.79 -2.13 23.10
N GLU A 26 -6.68 -1.65 23.97
CA GLU A 26 -8.11 -1.94 23.83
C GLU A 26 -8.69 -1.23 22.60
N PRO A 27 -9.56 -1.91 21.81
CA PRO A 27 -10.27 -1.29 20.70
C PRO A 27 -11.10 -0.10 21.17
N THR A 28 -11.04 1.00 20.42
CA THR A 28 -11.80 2.23 20.73
C THR A 28 -13.24 2.19 20.23
N GLY A 29 -13.60 1.22 19.39
CA GLY A 29 -14.85 1.15 18.65
C GLY A 29 -14.87 2.00 17.37
N GLU A 30 -13.81 2.77 17.12
CA GLU A 30 -13.64 3.56 15.91
C GLU A 30 -12.64 2.89 14.95
N PRO A 31 -12.76 3.10 13.62
CA PRO A 31 -11.81 2.56 12.66
C PRO A 31 -10.38 3.06 12.91
N GLN A 32 -9.42 2.14 12.85
CA GLN A 32 -8.00 2.43 12.90
C GLN A 32 -7.33 1.79 11.68
N ALA A 33 -7.12 2.60 10.64
CA ALA A 33 -6.77 2.10 9.32
C ALA A 33 -5.26 1.92 9.11
N GLU A 34 -4.47 2.93 9.46
CA GLU A 34 -3.04 2.95 9.21
C GLU A 34 -2.27 3.54 10.40
N LEU A 35 -1.09 2.98 10.67
CA LEU A 35 -0.07 3.58 11.54
C LEU A 35 1.07 4.05 10.65
N TRP A 36 1.29 5.37 10.57
CA TRP A 36 2.33 5.95 9.73
C TRP A 36 3.65 6.07 10.45
N MET A 37 4.73 5.63 9.80
CA MET A 37 6.11 5.68 10.29
C MET A 37 6.99 6.33 9.23
N GLY A 38 7.52 7.52 9.49
CA GLY A 38 8.35 8.23 8.54
C GLY A 38 8.21 9.75 8.63
N ALA A 39 8.66 10.41 7.57
CA ALA A 39 8.75 11.86 7.50
C ALA A 39 7.77 12.45 6.45
N HIS A 40 6.66 11.77 6.17
CA HIS A 40 5.66 12.27 5.22
C HIS A 40 5.06 13.59 5.72
N PRO A 41 5.05 14.66 4.89
CA PRO A 41 4.65 16.00 5.36
C PRO A 41 3.20 16.08 5.86
N GLY A 42 2.33 15.20 5.35
CA GLY A 42 0.93 15.12 5.75
C GLY A 42 0.72 14.65 7.20
N ASP A 43 1.62 13.81 7.74
CA ASP A 43 1.57 13.33 9.13
C ASP A 43 2.87 12.62 9.52
N PRO A 44 3.96 13.37 9.78
CA PRO A 44 5.24 12.78 10.12
C PRO A 44 5.24 12.19 11.53
N SER A 45 5.99 11.12 11.70
CA SER A 45 6.36 10.65 13.04
C SER A 45 7.07 11.74 13.84
N ARG A 46 7.08 11.60 15.16
CA ARG A 46 7.84 12.48 16.06
C ARG A 46 8.89 11.66 16.79
N ALA A 47 10.01 12.33 17.14
CA ALA A 47 11.07 11.78 17.96
C ALA A 47 11.43 12.76 19.07
N ASP A 48 11.69 12.25 20.28
CA ASP A 48 12.13 13.05 21.42
C ASP A 48 13.62 12.80 21.68
N ARG A 49 14.43 13.83 21.53
CA ARG A 49 15.87 13.84 21.78
C ARG A 49 16.25 14.58 23.07
N GLY A 50 15.31 14.75 23.99
CA GLY A 50 15.50 15.40 25.28
C GLY A 50 14.97 16.84 25.37
N GLU A 51 14.43 17.39 24.27
CA GLU A 51 13.82 18.73 24.20
C GLU A 51 12.30 18.68 23.97
N GLY A 52 11.71 17.48 24.08
CA GLY A 52 10.33 17.18 23.73
C GLY A 52 10.18 16.68 22.29
N PRO A 53 8.99 16.10 21.97
CA PRO A 53 8.76 15.48 20.67
C PRO A 53 8.76 16.49 19.51
N ARG A 54 9.70 16.35 18.57
CA ARG A 54 9.80 17.11 17.31
C ARG A 54 9.41 16.25 16.12
N ARG A 55 8.89 16.87 15.07
CA ARG A 55 8.55 16.19 13.83
C ARG A 55 9.79 15.65 13.13
N LEU A 56 9.72 14.41 12.62
CA LEU A 56 10.86 13.77 11.97
C LEU A 56 11.27 14.48 10.66
N ASP A 57 10.32 15.02 9.90
CA ASP A 57 10.59 15.83 8.71
C ASP A 57 11.36 17.11 9.03
N GLU A 58 11.06 17.77 10.16
CA GLU A 58 11.81 18.95 10.65
C GLU A 58 13.22 18.58 11.14
N LEU A 59 13.37 17.43 11.80
CA LEU A 59 14.68 16.93 12.23
C LEU A 59 15.57 16.65 11.02
N ILE A 60 15.01 15.96 9.99
CA ILE A 60 15.72 15.68 8.74
C ILE A 60 16.07 16.99 8.01
N ALA A 61 15.14 17.93 7.92
CA ALA A 61 15.37 19.20 7.24
C ALA A 61 16.46 20.06 7.91
N ALA A 62 16.63 19.91 9.22
CA ALA A 62 17.67 20.63 9.98
C ALA A 62 19.09 20.09 9.70
N ASP A 63 19.23 18.79 9.45
CA ASP A 63 20.52 18.15 9.12
C ASP A 63 20.31 16.95 8.18
N PRO A 64 20.01 17.19 6.88
CA PRO A 64 19.70 16.11 5.95
C PRO A 64 20.82 15.07 5.79
N GLU A 65 22.08 15.49 5.75
CA GLU A 65 23.20 14.56 5.60
C GLU A 65 23.50 13.78 6.87
N GLY A 66 23.34 14.39 8.05
CA GLY A 66 23.48 13.71 9.32
C GLY A 66 22.37 12.67 9.58
N GLU A 67 21.16 12.95 9.12
CA GLU A 67 20.03 12.04 9.31
C GLU A 67 19.93 10.96 8.20
N LEU A 68 20.09 11.36 6.93
CA LEU A 68 19.89 10.47 5.79
C LEU A 68 21.18 9.91 5.19
N GLY A 69 22.32 10.52 5.47
CA GLY A 69 23.60 10.21 4.84
C GLY A 69 23.77 10.89 3.46
N ALA A 70 24.99 11.30 3.13
CA ALA A 70 25.30 12.03 1.90
C ALA A 70 24.91 11.28 0.63
N ALA A 71 25.04 9.94 0.60
CA ALA A 71 24.66 9.12 -0.55
C ALA A 71 23.14 9.16 -0.79
N THR A 72 22.32 9.05 0.25
CA THR A 72 20.85 9.14 0.18
C THR A 72 20.44 10.52 -0.27
N VAL A 73 21.00 11.58 0.31
CA VAL A 73 20.70 12.99 -0.08
C VAL A 73 21.06 13.26 -1.53
N THR A 74 22.21 12.76 -1.98
CA THR A 74 22.64 12.92 -3.39
C THR A 74 21.66 12.24 -4.36
N ARG A 75 21.14 11.07 -3.97
CA ARG A 75 20.28 10.27 -4.85
C ARG A 75 18.81 10.72 -4.85
N PHE A 76 18.25 10.96 -3.66
CA PHE A 76 16.81 11.17 -3.48
C PHE A 76 16.44 12.58 -3.01
N GLY A 77 17.44 13.44 -2.72
CA GLY A 77 17.21 14.76 -2.13
C GLY A 77 17.18 14.75 -0.60
N PRO A 78 16.90 15.93 0.02
CA PRO A 78 17.02 16.13 1.47
C PRO A 78 15.78 15.67 2.26
N ALA A 79 15.04 14.68 1.77
CA ALA A 79 13.86 14.11 2.41
C ALA A 79 13.92 12.59 2.42
N LEU A 80 13.29 11.95 3.41
CA LEU A 80 13.16 10.50 3.44
C LEU A 80 12.31 10.04 2.25
N PRO A 81 12.81 9.16 1.35
CA PRO A 81 12.14 8.89 0.08
C PRO A 81 10.98 7.88 0.20
N PHE A 82 10.70 7.37 1.38
CA PHE A 82 9.66 6.37 1.61
C PHE A 82 8.77 6.71 2.81
N LEU A 83 7.58 6.13 2.80
CA LEU A 83 6.66 6.05 3.93
C LEU A 83 6.42 4.58 4.27
N PHE A 84 6.64 4.24 5.53
CA PHE A 84 6.41 2.91 6.07
C PHE A 84 5.15 2.90 6.92
N LYS A 85 4.30 1.86 6.81
CA LYS A 85 3.02 1.81 7.51
C LYS A 85 2.72 0.41 8.03
N ILE A 86 1.86 0.35 9.04
CA ILE A 86 0.97 -0.79 9.26
C ILE A 86 -0.38 -0.39 8.68
N LEU A 87 -0.96 -1.24 7.83
CA LEU A 87 -2.29 -1.05 7.25
C LEU A 87 -3.20 -2.19 7.72
N THR A 88 -4.43 -1.84 8.13
CA THR A 88 -5.44 -2.80 8.58
C THR A 88 -6.77 -2.53 7.91
N ALA A 89 -7.11 -3.34 6.90
CA ALA A 89 -8.36 -3.24 6.17
C ALA A 89 -9.48 -4.00 6.90
N GLY A 90 -10.52 -3.29 7.29
CA GLY A 90 -11.76 -3.84 7.85
C GLY A 90 -12.86 -4.00 6.80
N ILE A 91 -12.89 -3.09 5.81
CA ILE A 91 -13.73 -3.16 4.62
C ILE A 91 -12.86 -2.89 3.37
N PRO A 92 -13.34 -3.20 2.14
CA PRO A 92 -12.58 -2.97 0.92
C PRO A 92 -12.17 -1.51 0.72
N LEU A 93 -10.94 -1.28 0.31
CA LEU A 93 -10.44 0.02 -0.14
C LEU A 93 -10.88 0.27 -1.59
N SER A 94 -10.81 1.54 -2.03
CA SER A 94 -11.07 1.90 -3.42
C SER A 94 -10.12 1.19 -4.38
N ILE A 95 -10.61 0.85 -5.57
CA ILE A 95 -9.74 0.44 -6.68
C ILE A 95 -8.93 1.66 -7.11
N GLN A 96 -7.61 1.51 -7.19
CA GLN A 96 -6.68 2.59 -7.47
C GLN A 96 -5.51 2.15 -8.35
N ALA A 97 -4.85 3.13 -8.97
CA ALA A 97 -3.58 2.97 -9.66
C ALA A 97 -2.71 4.21 -9.44
N HIS A 98 -1.41 4.05 -9.61
CA HIS A 98 -0.42 5.12 -9.40
C HIS A 98 0.31 5.43 -10.69
N PRO A 99 0.66 6.71 -10.93
CA PRO A 99 1.35 7.13 -12.14
C PRO A 99 2.84 6.73 -12.10
N THR A 100 3.44 6.60 -13.28
CA THR A 100 4.90 6.63 -13.43
C THR A 100 5.46 7.99 -13.03
N ILE A 101 6.77 8.07 -12.75
CA ILE A 101 7.42 9.36 -12.41
C ILE A 101 7.25 10.42 -13.54
N ALA A 102 7.25 9.99 -14.81
CA ALA A 102 7.06 10.89 -15.96
C ALA A 102 5.63 11.42 -15.99
N GLN A 103 4.62 10.56 -15.79
CA GLN A 103 3.20 10.95 -15.71
C GLN A 103 2.95 11.86 -14.50
N ALA A 104 3.49 11.54 -13.33
CA ALA A 104 3.33 12.34 -12.12
C ALA A 104 3.88 13.78 -12.31
N ARG A 105 5.09 13.92 -12.86
CA ARG A 105 5.69 15.24 -13.16
C ARG A 105 4.88 16.04 -14.17
N ALA A 106 4.44 15.41 -15.26
CA ALA A 106 3.65 16.06 -16.29
C ALA A 106 2.27 16.47 -15.76
N GLY A 107 1.55 15.56 -15.07
CA GLY A 107 0.23 15.81 -14.50
C GLY A 107 0.27 16.89 -13.42
N PHE A 108 1.22 16.83 -12.49
CA PHE A 108 1.40 17.84 -11.45
C PHE A 108 1.65 19.23 -12.04
N ALA A 109 2.53 19.33 -13.05
CA ALA A 109 2.80 20.60 -13.74
C ALA A 109 1.55 21.12 -14.48
N ALA A 110 0.80 20.25 -15.15
CA ALA A 110 -0.42 20.62 -15.87
C ALA A 110 -1.52 21.14 -14.93
N GLU A 111 -1.80 20.42 -13.82
CA GLU A 111 -2.81 20.86 -12.85
C GLU A 111 -2.40 22.15 -12.12
N ASN A 112 -1.11 22.36 -11.85
CA ASN A 112 -0.59 23.63 -11.33
C ASN A 112 -0.78 24.79 -12.35
N ALA A 113 -0.56 24.55 -13.64
CA ALA A 113 -0.78 25.54 -14.68
C ALA A 113 -2.25 25.92 -14.85
N LEU A 114 -3.16 24.97 -14.57
CA LEU A 114 -4.62 25.20 -14.52
C LEU A 114 -5.08 25.89 -13.23
N GLY A 115 -4.19 26.05 -12.23
CA GLY A 115 -4.50 26.66 -10.95
C GLY A 115 -5.38 25.80 -10.04
N ILE A 116 -5.45 24.48 -10.24
CA ILE A 116 -6.21 23.57 -9.39
C ILE A 116 -5.51 23.47 -8.02
N PRO A 117 -6.16 23.81 -6.90
CA PRO A 117 -5.57 23.71 -5.56
C PRO A 117 -5.12 22.29 -5.22
N LEU A 118 -4.06 22.14 -4.43
CA LEU A 118 -3.52 20.82 -4.04
C LEU A 118 -4.50 19.98 -3.23
N ASP A 119 -5.39 20.61 -2.49
CA ASP A 119 -6.43 20.00 -1.65
C ASP A 119 -7.79 19.85 -2.34
N ALA A 120 -7.91 20.30 -3.60
CA ALA A 120 -9.16 20.18 -4.35
C ALA A 120 -9.55 18.71 -4.54
N PRO A 121 -10.85 18.38 -4.39
CA PRO A 121 -11.34 17.01 -4.55
C PRO A 121 -11.06 16.39 -5.91
N GLU A 122 -11.06 17.22 -6.97
CA GLU A 122 -10.77 16.85 -8.36
C GLU A 122 -9.28 16.75 -8.69
N ARG A 123 -8.39 17.13 -7.76
CA ARG A 123 -6.95 17.08 -7.97
C ARG A 123 -6.45 15.64 -8.02
N SER A 124 -5.91 15.21 -9.16
CA SER A 124 -5.35 13.86 -9.38
C SER A 124 -3.88 13.76 -8.95
N TYR A 125 -3.10 14.82 -9.19
CA TYR A 125 -1.66 14.86 -8.89
C TYR A 125 -1.34 15.85 -7.76
N ARG A 126 -1.04 15.33 -6.58
CA ARG A 126 -0.74 16.11 -5.37
C ARG A 126 0.73 16.45 -5.22
N ASP A 127 1.58 15.68 -5.90
CA ASP A 127 3.03 15.87 -5.96
C ASP A 127 3.57 15.41 -7.32
N ALA A 128 4.87 15.63 -7.56
CA ALA A 128 5.54 15.28 -8.82
C ALA A 128 6.22 13.89 -8.76
N ASN A 129 5.87 13.05 -7.77
CA ASN A 129 6.53 11.78 -7.55
C ASN A 129 5.64 10.59 -7.97
N HIS A 130 6.27 9.46 -8.27
CA HIS A 130 5.58 8.19 -8.44
C HIS A 130 5.30 7.54 -7.08
N LYS A 131 4.45 6.51 -7.09
CA LYS A 131 4.06 5.83 -5.87
C LYS A 131 4.10 4.31 -6.03
N PRO A 132 5.27 3.71 -6.35
CA PRO A 132 5.40 2.27 -6.20
C PRO A 132 5.22 1.87 -4.74
N GLU A 133 4.56 0.73 -4.53
CA GLU A 133 4.21 0.23 -3.21
C GLU A 133 4.56 -1.23 -3.08
N MET A 134 4.76 -1.69 -1.86
CA MET A 134 4.74 -3.11 -1.54
C MET A 134 4.00 -3.34 -0.24
N VAL A 135 3.33 -4.48 -0.16
CA VAL A 135 2.70 -4.97 1.07
C VAL A 135 3.31 -6.30 1.46
N CYS A 136 3.52 -6.51 2.76
CA CYS A 136 3.86 -7.80 3.32
C CYS A 136 2.84 -8.15 4.41
N ALA A 137 2.17 -9.27 4.23
CA ALA A 137 1.08 -9.70 5.12
C ALA A 137 1.58 -10.03 6.53
N LEU A 138 0.88 -9.56 7.55
CA LEU A 138 1.11 -9.90 8.96
C LEU A 138 0.30 -11.12 9.40
N GLY A 139 -0.72 -11.49 8.64
CA GLY A 139 -1.60 -12.64 8.82
C GLY A 139 -2.23 -13.00 7.49
N ALA A 140 -3.50 -13.44 7.50
CA ALA A 140 -4.27 -13.53 6.27
C ALA A 140 -4.54 -12.13 5.73
N PHE A 141 -4.19 -11.88 4.47
CA PHE A 141 -4.39 -10.60 3.78
C PHE A 141 -4.86 -10.88 2.35
N GLU A 142 -5.85 -10.15 1.88
CA GLU A 142 -6.37 -10.36 0.54
C GLU A 142 -6.74 -9.05 -0.15
N GLY A 143 -6.70 -9.09 -1.48
CA GLY A 143 -7.01 -7.94 -2.31
C GLY A 143 -7.17 -8.29 -3.79
N LEU A 144 -7.27 -7.25 -4.60
CA LEU A 144 -7.30 -7.31 -6.04
C LEU A 144 -6.02 -6.68 -6.60
N CYS A 145 -5.41 -7.29 -7.63
CA CYS A 145 -4.20 -6.75 -8.26
C CYS A 145 -4.06 -7.20 -9.71
N GLY A 146 -3.88 -6.21 -10.60
CA GLY A 146 -3.70 -6.41 -12.03
C GLY A 146 -4.94 -6.91 -12.74
N PHE A 147 -4.98 -6.71 -14.04
CA PHE A 147 -6.11 -7.19 -14.85
C PHE A 147 -6.10 -8.70 -15.00
N ARG A 148 -7.28 -9.28 -14.91
CA ARG A 148 -7.59 -10.65 -15.29
C ARG A 148 -7.62 -10.77 -16.81
N ARG A 149 -7.36 -11.95 -17.34
CA ARG A 149 -7.55 -12.20 -18.78
C ARG A 149 -9.01 -11.91 -19.19
N PRO A 150 -9.25 -11.24 -20.33
CA PRO A 150 -10.61 -10.89 -20.78
C PRO A 150 -11.59 -12.06 -20.74
N ALA A 151 -11.18 -13.24 -21.23
CA ALA A 151 -12.03 -14.42 -21.21
C ALA A 151 -12.40 -14.91 -19.81
N GLU A 152 -11.51 -14.78 -18.82
CA GLU A 152 -11.77 -15.15 -17.43
C GLU A 152 -12.73 -14.15 -16.78
N ALA A 153 -12.56 -12.84 -17.05
CA ALA A 153 -13.48 -11.81 -16.59
C ALA A 153 -14.87 -11.97 -17.20
N ALA A 154 -14.94 -12.24 -18.50
CA ALA A 154 -16.19 -12.55 -19.19
C ALA A 154 -16.89 -13.77 -18.61
N GLY A 155 -16.13 -14.82 -18.28
CA GLY A 155 -16.65 -16.03 -17.62
C GLY A 155 -17.26 -15.75 -16.26
N LEU A 156 -16.60 -14.94 -15.41
CA LEU A 156 -17.15 -14.50 -14.12
C LEU A 156 -18.43 -13.69 -14.30
N MET A 157 -18.46 -12.73 -15.22
CA MET A 157 -19.65 -11.91 -15.48
C MET A 157 -20.82 -12.78 -16.00
N ALA A 158 -20.55 -13.70 -16.93
CA ALA A 158 -21.56 -14.61 -17.47
C ALA A 158 -22.13 -15.54 -16.40
N GLY A 159 -21.30 -16.03 -15.47
CA GLY A 159 -21.73 -16.91 -14.40
C GLY A 159 -22.70 -16.27 -13.40
N LEU A 160 -22.74 -14.94 -13.32
CA LEU A 160 -23.72 -14.20 -12.50
C LEU A 160 -25.11 -14.16 -13.12
N ALA A 161 -25.24 -14.46 -14.42
CA ALA A 161 -26.50 -14.48 -15.18
C ALA A 161 -27.30 -13.15 -15.08
N VAL A 162 -26.61 -12.01 -15.02
CA VAL A 162 -27.21 -10.67 -15.00
C VAL A 162 -27.25 -10.13 -16.42
N PRO A 163 -28.47 -9.90 -17.02
CA PRO A 163 -28.58 -9.48 -18.41
C PRO A 163 -27.85 -8.20 -18.76
N GLY A 164 -27.80 -7.23 -17.81
CA GLY A 164 -27.10 -5.95 -18.00
C GLY A 164 -25.59 -6.07 -18.18
N LEU A 165 -24.98 -7.19 -17.83
CA LEU A 165 -23.55 -7.46 -18.05
C LEU A 165 -23.24 -7.93 -19.49
N GLY A 166 -24.26 -8.30 -20.29
CA GLY A 166 -24.07 -8.79 -21.67
C GLY A 166 -23.19 -7.88 -22.53
N PRO A 167 -23.48 -6.57 -22.65
CA PRO A 167 -22.65 -5.65 -23.44
C PRO A 167 -21.17 -5.58 -22.97
N LEU A 168 -20.90 -5.75 -21.68
CA LEU A 168 -19.54 -5.77 -21.15
C LEU A 168 -18.81 -7.07 -21.51
N ILE A 169 -19.54 -8.20 -21.51
CA ILE A 169 -19.02 -9.50 -21.97
C ILE A 169 -18.66 -9.43 -23.46
N ASP A 170 -19.49 -8.77 -24.29
CA ASP A 170 -19.22 -8.59 -25.71
C ASP A 170 -17.94 -7.73 -25.93
N LEU A 171 -17.71 -6.70 -25.13
CA LEU A 171 -16.49 -5.89 -25.18
C LEU A 171 -15.24 -6.71 -24.81
N LEU A 172 -15.35 -7.63 -23.83
CA LEU A 172 -14.26 -8.53 -23.45
C LEU A 172 -13.93 -9.59 -24.51
N ALA A 173 -14.78 -9.77 -25.50
CA ALA A 173 -14.55 -10.69 -26.63
C ALA A 173 -13.74 -10.05 -27.79
N VAL A 174 -13.36 -8.77 -27.69
CA VAL A 174 -12.48 -8.11 -28.64
C VAL A 174 -11.12 -8.79 -28.66
N GLU A 175 -10.53 -9.00 -29.86
CA GLU A 175 -9.30 -9.78 -30.03
C GLU A 175 -8.07 -9.11 -29.37
N ASP A 176 -7.96 -7.78 -29.43
CA ASP A 176 -6.91 -7.03 -28.76
C ASP A 176 -7.20 -6.95 -27.25
N GLU A 177 -6.32 -7.57 -26.45
CA GLU A 177 -6.48 -7.67 -24.99
C GLU A 177 -6.53 -6.29 -24.33
N ALA A 178 -5.65 -5.38 -24.73
CA ALA A 178 -5.58 -4.04 -24.15
C ALA A 178 -6.83 -3.22 -24.49
N GLU A 179 -7.35 -3.34 -25.73
CA GLU A 179 -8.59 -2.70 -26.16
C GLU A 179 -9.80 -3.28 -25.43
N ALA A 180 -9.88 -4.60 -25.29
CA ALA A 180 -10.95 -5.30 -24.57
C ALA A 180 -11.03 -4.81 -23.10
N LEU A 181 -9.90 -4.80 -22.38
CA LEU A 181 -9.85 -4.35 -20.97
C LEU A 181 -10.13 -2.86 -20.83
N ARG A 182 -9.52 -2.02 -21.68
CA ARG A 182 -9.70 -0.57 -21.69
C ARG A 182 -11.15 -0.19 -22.00
N GLY A 183 -11.70 -0.76 -23.07
CA GLY A 183 -13.07 -0.50 -23.50
C GLY A 183 -14.09 -0.92 -22.45
N THR A 184 -13.91 -2.09 -21.86
CA THR A 184 -14.80 -2.61 -20.81
C THR A 184 -14.74 -1.75 -19.55
N LEU A 185 -13.54 -1.39 -19.05
CA LEU A 185 -13.40 -0.52 -17.88
C LEU A 185 -14.01 0.86 -18.13
N ALA A 186 -13.75 1.45 -19.31
CA ALA A 186 -14.34 2.73 -19.69
C ALA A 186 -15.88 2.65 -19.74
N ALA A 187 -16.44 1.59 -20.32
CA ALA A 187 -17.89 1.37 -20.35
C ALA A 187 -18.48 1.26 -18.94
N ILE A 188 -17.86 0.49 -18.05
CA ILE A 188 -18.28 0.36 -16.64
C ILE A 188 -18.27 1.73 -15.94
N LEU A 189 -17.19 2.48 -16.07
CA LEU A 189 -17.03 3.75 -15.33
C LEU A 189 -17.86 4.90 -15.93
N THR A 190 -18.36 4.77 -17.17
CA THR A 190 -19.24 5.75 -17.81
C THR A 190 -20.70 5.35 -17.87
N MET A 191 -21.04 4.11 -17.48
CA MET A 191 -22.44 3.69 -17.45
C MET A 191 -23.27 4.57 -16.52
N ASP A 192 -24.45 5.00 -16.98
CA ASP A 192 -25.33 5.90 -16.25
C ASP A 192 -26.81 5.57 -16.44
N GLY A 193 -27.65 6.25 -15.67
CA GLY A 193 -29.09 6.11 -15.73
C GLY A 193 -29.63 4.84 -15.09
N LYS A 194 -30.95 4.66 -15.15
CA LYS A 194 -31.65 3.57 -14.46
C LYS A 194 -31.21 2.16 -14.84
N ALA A 195 -30.86 1.95 -16.10
CA ALA A 195 -30.41 0.63 -16.56
C ALA A 195 -29.03 0.26 -15.94
N ALA A 196 -28.15 1.25 -15.79
CA ALA A 196 -26.87 1.07 -15.13
C ALA A 196 -27.05 0.77 -13.64
N GLU A 197 -27.86 1.57 -12.94
CA GLU A 197 -28.18 1.36 -11.52
C GLU A 197 -28.80 -0.03 -11.29
N GLU A 198 -29.68 -0.47 -12.19
CA GLU A 198 -30.28 -1.79 -12.13
C GLU A 198 -29.26 -2.89 -12.33
N THR A 199 -28.36 -2.75 -13.32
CA THR A 199 -27.28 -3.71 -13.57
C THR A 199 -26.36 -3.87 -12.34
N VAL A 200 -25.94 -2.76 -11.72
CA VAL A 200 -25.12 -2.80 -10.50
C VAL A 200 -25.85 -3.52 -9.37
N ARG A 201 -27.12 -3.15 -9.11
CA ARG A 201 -27.93 -3.76 -8.05
C ARG A 201 -28.18 -5.25 -8.29
N GLU A 202 -28.48 -5.65 -9.53
CA GLU A 202 -28.66 -7.07 -9.89
C GLU A 202 -27.36 -7.85 -9.74
N THR A 203 -26.22 -7.24 -10.10
CA THR A 203 -24.88 -7.83 -9.88
C THR A 203 -24.61 -8.03 -8.40
N ALA A 204 -24.84 -7.04 -7.55
CA ALA A 204 -24.71 -7.17 -6.11
C ALA A 204 -25.63 -8.28 -5.54
N ALA A 205 -26.89 -8.30 -5.97
CA ALA A 205 -27.86 -9.33 -5.56
C ALA A 205 -27.48 -10.74 -6.06
N ALA A 206 -26.86 -10.86 -7.25
CA ALA A 206 -26.35 -12.13 -7.74
C ALA A 206 -25.16 -12.62 -6.91
N LEU A 207 -24.21 -11.74 -6.63
CA LEU A 207 -23.04 -12.05 -5.80
C LEU A 207 -23.43 -12.49 -4.38
N ALA A 208 -24.41 -11.83 -3.76
CA ALA A 208 -24.91 -12.20 -2.43
C ALA A 208 -25.53 -13.62 -2.34
N ARG A 209 -25.85 -14.25 -3.47
CA ARG A 209 -26.36 -15.62 -3.55
C ARG A 209 -25.28 -16.66 -3.84
N THR A 210 -24.05 -16.25 -4.06
CA THR A 210 -22.93 -17.16 -4.34
C THR A 210 -22.37 -17.76 -3.06
N ASP A 211 -21.61 -18.85 -3.20
CA ASP A 211 -20.87 -19.43 -2.06
C ASP A 211 -19.74 -18.47 -1.63
N PRO A 212 -19.74 -18.00 -0.36
CA PRO A 212 -18.67 -17.13 0.14
C PRO A 212 -17.28 -17.77 0.10
N ALA A 213 -17.19 -19.09 0.07
CA ALA A 213 -15.93 -19.83 -0.04
C ALA A 213 -15.47 -20.05 -1.49
N GLY A 214 -16.36 -19.78 -2.46
CA GLY A 214 -16.09 -19.93 -3.90
C GLY A 214 -15.40 -18.72 -4.54
N ASP A 215 -15.25 -18.79 -5.85
CA ASP A 215 -14.55 -17.77 -6.66
C ASP A 215 -15.18 -16.36 -6.60
N TYR A 216 -16.46 -16.29 -6.27
CA TYR A 216 -17.19 -15.03 -6.11
C TYR A 216 -17.11 -14.44 -4.68
N GLY A 217 -16.62 -15.20 -3.70
CA GLY A 217 -16.59 -14.76 -2.30
C GLY A 217 -15.95 -13.38 -2.07
N PRO A 218 -14.81 -13.05 -2.68
CA PRO A 218 -14.21 -11.72 -2.57
C PRO A 218 -15.11 -10.60 -3.10
N TYR A 219 -15.80 -10.84 -4.23
CA TYR A 219 -16.69 -9.86 -4.85
C TYR A 219 -18.04 -9.76 -4.12
N ALA A 220 -18.52 -10.84 -3.51
CA ALA A 220 -19.69 -10.83 -2.63
C ALA A 220 -19.45 -9.91 -1.42
N ARG A 221 -18.25 -9.96 -0.83
CA ARG A 221 -17.86 -9.05 0.26
C ARG A 221 -17.82 -7.58 -0.20
N ILE A 222 -17.27 -7.32 -1.40
CA ILE A 222 -17.32 -5.96 -1.98
C ILE A 222 -18.79 -5.50 -2.13
N ALA A 223 -19.69 -6.38 -2.57
CA ALA A 223 -21.10 -6.07 -2.74
C ALA A 223 -21.84 -5.75 -1.43
N GLU A 224 -21.39 -6.29 -0.28
CA GLU A 224 -21.93 -5.97 1.04
C GLU A 224 -21.66 -4.50 1.41
N ASP A 225 -20.44 -4.00 1.14
CA ASP A 225 -20.01 -2.65 1.50
C ASP A 225 -20.32 -1.60 0.42
N PHE A 226 -20.37 -2.02 -0.86
CA PHE A 226 -20.54 -1.15 -2.03
C PHE A 226 -21.63 -1.65 -3.00
N PRO A 227 -22.88 -1.89 -2.54
CA PRO A 227 -23.92 -2.53 -3.36
C PRO A 227 -24.40 -1.66 -4.55
N GLU A 228 -24.13 -0.36 -4.53
CA GLU A 228 -24.56 0.61 -5.54
C GLU A 228 -23.39 1.20 -6.35
N ASP A 229 -22.14 0.80 -6.05
CA ASP A 229 -20.96 1.32 -6.73
C ASP A 229 -20.63 0.46 -7.97
N ARG A 230 -20.51 1.11 -9.13
CA ARG A 230 -20.10 0.44 -10.38
C ARG A 230 -18.70 -0.17 -10.31
N GLY A 231 -17.86 0.25 -9.36
CA GLY A 231 -16.60 -0.37 -9.02
C GLY A 231 -16.72 -1.84 -8.63
N LEU A 232 -17.90 -2.28 -8.17
CA LEU A 232 -18.21 -3.69 -7.97
C LEU A 232 -18.07 -4.51 -9.27
N ILE A 233 -18.54 -3.96 -10.39
CA ILE A 233 -18.39 -4.60 -11.71
C ILE A 233 -16.93 -4.47 -12.18
N ALA A 234 -16.29 -3.32 -11.96
CA ALA A 234 -14.88 -3.13 -12.30
C ALA A 234 -13.96 -4.11 -11.54
N ALA A 235 -14.30 -4.46 -10.31
CA ALA A 235 -13.56 -5.45 -9.51
C ALA A 235 -13.50 -6.82 -10.20
N LEU A 236 -14.51 -7.24 -10.97
CA LEU A 236 -14.52 -8.50 -11.71
C LEU A 236 -13.46 -8.56 -12.82
N LEU A 237 -12.92 -7.41 -13.25
CA LEU A 237 -11.82 -7.32 -14.21
C LEU A 237 -10.45 -7.61 -13.57
N LEU A 238 -10.35 -7.65 -12.23
CA LEU A 238 -9.08 -7.75 -11.52
C LEU A 238 -8.88 -9.14 -10.94
N ASN A 239 -7.60 -9.55 -10.85
CA ASN A 239 -7.24 -10.79 -10.18
C ASN A 239 -7.38 -10.65 -8.66
N HIS A 240 -8.02 -11.62 -8.04
CA HIS A 240 -8.01 -11.76 -6.58
C HIS A 240 -6.72 -12.45 -6.14
N PHE A 241 -6.10 -11.95 -5.08
CA PHE A 241 -4.94 -12.57 -4.43
C PHE A 241 -5.18 -12.78 -2.94
N ARG A 242 -4.48 -13.76 -2.37
CA ARG A 242 -4.40 -14.00 -0.93
C ARG A 242 -2.95 -14.17 -0.53
N LEU A 243 -2.55 -13.47 0.53
CA LEU A 243 -1.24 -13.59 1.15
C LEU A 243 -1.36 -14.23 2.52
N ARG A 244 -0.40 -15.06 2.86
CA ARG A 244 -0.15 -15.56 4.21
C ARG A 244 0.89 -14.68 4.90
N ALA A 245 0.98 -14.79 6.23
CA ALA A 245 1.99 -14.07 6.99
C ALA A 245 3.40 -14.24 6.38
N GLY A 246 4.06 -13.12 6.08
CA GLY A 246 5.39 -13.06 5.48
C GLY A 246 5.43 -13.19 3.96
N GLU A 247 4.33 -13.46 3.27
CA GLU A 247 4.23 -13.28 1.82
C GLU A 247 3.99 -11.82 1.48
N ALA A 248 4.49 -11.37 0.33
CA ALA A 248 4.43 -9.97 -0.07
C ALA A 248 4.00 -9.81 -1.53
N LEU A 249 3.61 -8.60 -1.89
CA LEU A 249 3.26 -8.20 -3.24
C LEU A 249 3.86 -6.83 -3.52
N TYR A 250 4.47 -6.66 -4.70
CA TYR A 250 4.92 -5.37 -5.22
C TYR A 250 3.92 -4.83 -6.24
N LEU A 251 3.65 -3.54 -6.16
CA LEU A 251 2.69 -2.82 -6.99
C LEU A 251 3.45 -1.72 -7.75
N ASP A 252 3.62 -1.93 -9.05
CA ASP A 252 4.26 -0.95 -9.93
C ASP A 252 3.25 0.10 -10.43
N ALA A 253 3.78 1.14 -11.06
CA ALA A 253 2.96 2.17 -11.70
C ALA A 253 2.01 1.56 -12.74
N GLY A 254 0.78 2.06 -12.80
CA GLY A 254 -0.24 1.64 -13.75
C GLY A 254 -0.95 0.32 -13.41
N VAL A 255 -0.57 -0.39 -12.36
CA VAL A 255 -1.23 -1.63 -11.92
C VAL A 255 -2.48 -1.29 -11.10
N PRO A 256 -3.69 -1.64 -11.57
CA PRO A 256 -4.91 -1.43 -10.77
C PRO A 256 -4.95 -2.41 -9.61
N HIS A 257 -5.28 -1.90 -8.41
CA HIS A 257 -5.32 -2.73 -7.21
C HIS A 257 -6.32 -2.20 -6.17
N ALA A 258 -6.71 -3.06 -5.24
CA ALA A 258 -7.48 -2.73 -4.05
C ALA A 258 -7.21 -3.74 -2.94
N TYR A 259 -7.06 -3.30 -1.70
CA TYR A 259 -6.99 -4.20 -0.54
C TYR A 259 -8.40 -4.44 -0.01
N LEU A 260 -8.73 -5.68 0.31
CA LEU A 260 -10.08 -6.08 0.70
C LEU A 260 -10.19 -6.36 2.20
N ALA A 261 -9.22 -7.04 2.77
CA ALA A 261 -9.24 -7.41 4.19
C ALA A 261 -7.88 -7.84 4.71
N GLY A 262 -7.64 -7.64 6.00
CA GLY A 262 -6.47 -8.14 6.72
C GLY A 262 -5.51 -7.05 7.16
N ALA A 263 -4.36 -7.47 7.69
CA ALA A 263 -3.30 -6.59 8.18
C ALA A 263 -1.98 -6.85 7.46
N CYS A 264 -1.28 -5.79 7.09
CA CYS A 264 0.03 -5.86 6.45
C CYS A 264 0.94 -4.73 6.93
N VAL A 265 2.24 -4.89 6.74
CA VAL A 265 3.15 -3.75 6.60
C VAL A 265 3.13 -3.28 5.15
N GLU A 266 3.05 -1.98 4.95
CA GLU A 266 3.10 -1.35 3.64
C GLU A 266 4.30 -0.41 3.57
N LEU A 267 5.06 -0.49 2.49
CA LEU A 267 6.20 0.40 2.23
C LEU A 267 6.03 1.00 0.84
N GLN A 268 6.01 2.32 0.75
CA GLN A 268 5.77 3.03 -0.49
C GLN A 268 6.78 4.16 -0.70
N ALA A 269 7.00 4.57 -1.95
CA ALA A 269 7.66 5.84 -2.21
C ALA A 269 6.79 7.01 -1.71
N ASN A 270 7.44 8.09 -1.33
CA ASN A 270 6.77 9.20 -0.67
C ASN A 270 5.95 10.05 -1.66
N SER A 271 4.69 9.67 -1.88
CA SER A 271 3.73 10.32 -2.78
C SER A 271 2.29 10.10 -2.34
N ASP A 272 1.41 11.09 -2.62
CA ASP A 272 -0.04 11.04 -2.42
C ASP A 272 -0.83 10.84 -3.71
N ASN A 273 -0.17 10.57 -4.84
CA ASN A 273 -0.79 10.44 -6.15
C ASN A 273 -1.62 9.16 -6.27
N VAL A 274 -2.93 9.30 -6.42
CA VAL A 274 -3.89 8.19 -6.50
C VAL A 274 -4.95 8.50 -7.55
N LEU A 275 -5.02 7.66 -8.61
CA LEU A 275 -6.14 7.63 -9.55
C LEU A 275 -7.08 6.49 -9.20
N ARG A 276 -8.38 6.77 -9.12
CA ARG A 276 -9.39 5.82 -8.63
C ARG A 276 -10.21 5.25 -9.76
N ALA A 277 -10.61 3.98 -9.60
CA ALA A 277 -11.41 3.24 -10.58
C ALA A 277 -12.70 2.64 -9.98
N GLY A 278 -13.19 3.13 -8.83
CA GLY A 278 -14.41 2.66 -8.18
C GLY A 278 -14.22 2.30 -6.71
N LEU A 279 -15.29 1.82 -6.08
CA LEU A 279 -15.42 1.53 -4.66
C LEU A 279 -15.11 2.80 -3.81
N THR A 280 -15.63 3.93 -4.24
CA THR A 280 -15.32 5.21 -3.62
C THR A 280 -16.33 6.30 -3.97
N PRO A 281 -16.72 7.15 -3.00
CA PRO A 281 -17.48 8.36 -3.30
C PRO A 281 -16.61 9.53 -3.83
N LYS A 282 -15.28 9.36 -3.89
CA LYS A 282 -14.36 10.40 -4.34
C LYS A 282 -14.38 10.52 -5.85
N HIS A 283 -13.91 11.68 -6.35
CA HIS A 283 -13.79 11.96 -7.79
C HIS A 283 -12.97 10.87 -8.52
N ILE A 284 -13.45 10.49 -9.71
CA ILE A 284 -12.76 9.61 -10.67
C ILE A 284 -12.47 10.42 -11.92
N ASP A 285 -11.22 10.69 -12.17
CA ASP A 285 -10.74 11.28 -13.43
C ASP A 285 -10.52 10.15 -14.44
N LEU A 286 -11.59 9.78 -15.16
CA LEU A 286 -11.52 8.68 -16.11
C LEU A 286 -10.52 8.91 -17.26
N PRO A 287 -10.49 10.08 -17.92
CA PRO A 287 -9.49 10.34 -18.96
C PRO A 287 -8.05 10.14 -18.49
N GLU A 288 -7.73 10.59 -17.28
CA GLU A 288 -6.40 10.47 -16.74
C GLU A 288 -6.10 9.05 -16.23
N LEU A 289 -7.08 8.41 -15.59
CA LEU A 289 -6.98 7.00 -15.19
C LEU A 289 -6.64 6.09 -16.38
N LEU A 290 -7.33 6.26 -17.52
CA LEU A 290 -7.09 5.45 -18.72
C LEU A 290 -5.72 5.70 -19.37
N LYS A 291 -5.05 6.82 -19.10
CA LYS A 291 -3.66 7.08 -19.51
C LYS A 291 -2.64 6.44 -18.58
N VAL A 292 -2.96 6.37 -17.29
CA VAL A 292 -2.05 5.83 -16.26
C VAL A 292 -2.06 4.32 -16.24
N LEU A 293 -3.23 3.68 -16.44
CA LEU A 293 -3.38 2.23 -16.39
C LEU A 293 -2.59 1.50 -17.48
N VAL A 294 -1.93 0.42 -17.10
CA VAL A 294 -1.34 -0.58 -18.00
C VAL A 294 -2.38 -1.68 -18.23
N PHE A 295 -2.86 -1.78 -19.48
CA PHE A 295 -3.90 -2.75 -19.87
C PHE A 295 -3.24 -4.05 -20.35
N GLU A 296 -2.62 -4.77 -19.43
CA GLU A 296 -2.02 -6.07 -19.63
C GLU A 296 -2.61 -7.04 -18.61
N ALA A 297 -3.06 -8.21 -19.07
CA ALA A 297 -3.56 -9.23 -18.16
C ALA A 297 -2.42 -10.06 -17.60
N GLY A 298 -2.46 -10.31 -16.31
CA GLY A 298 -1.45 -11.15 -15.65
C GLY A 298 -1.79 -11.39 -14.18
N ALA A 299 -1.49 -12.60 -13.71
CA ALA A 299 -1.61 -12.89 -12.29
C ALA A 299 -0.53 -12.14 -11.51
N PRO A 300 -0.85 -11.59 -10.32
CA PRO A 300 0.14 -10.93 -9.49
C PRO A 300 1.23 -11.91 -9.04
N GLU A 301 2.49 -11.47 -9.08
CA GLU A 301 3.63 -12.26 -8.61
C GLU A 301 3.78 -12.10 -7.10
N LEU A 302 3.65 -13.21 -6.37
CA LEU A 302 3.89 -13.23 -4.93
C LEU A 302 5.39 -13.20 -4.63
N LEU A 303 5.80 -12.29 -3.77
CA LEU A 303 7.18 -12.17 -3.32
C LEU A 303 7.40 -12.97 -2.04
N HIS A 304 8.48 -13.72 -2.04
CA HIS A 304 9.00 -14.40 -0.86
C HIS A 304 10.33 -13.78 -0.44
N PRO A 305 10.58 -13.63 0.87
CA PRO A 305 11.83 -13.05 1.33
C PRO A 305 13.00 -13.99 1.03
N ARG A 306 14.17 -13.40 0.73
CA ARG A 306 15.40 -14.12 0.44
C ARG A 306 16.48 -13.72 1.45
N PRO A 307 17.30 -14.68 1.94
CA PRO A 307 18.43 -14.36 2.81
C PRO A 307 19.36 -13.31 2.16
N VAL A 308 19.87 -12.40 2.98
CA VAL A 308 20.84 -11.39 2.56
C VAL A 308 22.25 -11.90 2.83
N ASP A 309 23.10 -11.94 1.81
CA ASP A 309 24.51 -12.30 1.96
C ASP A 309 25.21 -11.27 2.86
N GLY A 310 25.99 -11.77 3.81
CA GLY A 310 26.77 -10.93 4.75
C GLY A 310 25.99 -10.37 5.93
N THR A 311 24.64 -10.50 5.98
CA THR A 311 23.84 -10.07 7.13
C THR A 311 23.05 -11.26 7.69
N ALA A 312 23.59 -11.88 8.72
CA ALA A 312 22.98 -13.09 9.27
C ALA A 312 21.56 -12.85 9.78
N GLY A 313 20.60 -13.64 9.30
CA GLY A 313 19.21 -13.59 9.72
C GLY A 313 18.38 -12.46 9.11
N GLU A 314 18.92 -11.68 8.19
CA GLU A 314 18.15 -10.74 7.37
C GLU A 314 17.56 -11.46 6.16
N GLU A 315 16.28 -11.24 5.92
CA GLU A 315 15.54 -11.73 4.75
C GLU A 315 14.96 -10.54 4.00
N LEU A 316 15.40 -10.34 2.74
CA LEU A 316 15.00 -9.23 1.88
C LEU A 316 13.83 -9.61 0.98
N TYR A 317 12.88 -8.72 0.80
CA TYR A 317 11.87 -8.74 -0.26
C TYR A 317 12.41 -8.00 -1.48
N PRO A 318 12.73 -8.68 -2.60
CA PRO A 318 13.32 -8.02 -3.76
C PRO A 318 12.28 -7.19 -4.51
N VAL A 319 12.60 -5.92 -4.79
CA VAL A 319 11.80 -4.99 -5.59
C VAL A 319 12.70 -4.26 -6.60
N PRO A 320 12.18 -3.82 -7.77
CA PRO A 320 12.99 -3.23 -8.84
C PRO A 320 13.21 -1.72 -8.68
N ILE A 321 13.13 -1.18 -7.46
CA ILE A 321 13.27 0.25 -7.17
C ILE A 321 14.29 0.48 -6.05
N ASP A 322 14.73 1.72 -5.88
CA ASP A 322 15.79 2.08 -4.94
C ASP A 322 15.29 3.00 -3.80
N GLU A 323 14.12 3.62 -3.97
CA GLU A 323 13.49 4.51 -2.99
C GLU A 323 13.23 3.82 -1.68
N PHE A 324 12.99 2.50 -1.73
CA PHE A 324 12.85 1.70 -0.53
C PHE A 324 13.33 0.26 -0.70
N ARG A 325 13.65 -0.34 0.43
CA ARG A 325 14.00 -1.75 0.60
C ARG A 325 13.34 -2.25 1.89
N LEU A 326 12.50 -3.29 1.77
CA LEU A 326 11.91 -3.97 2.93
C LEU A 326 12.67 -5.26 3.21
N SER A 327 13.09 -5.44 4.45
CA SER A 327 13.59 -6.72 4.95
C SER A 327 12.98 -7.05 6.31
N ARG A 328 13.10 -8.31 6.72
CA ARG A 328 12.70 -8.76 8.04
C ARG A 328 13.80 -9.53 8.74
N PHE A 329 13.78 -9.50 10.06
CA PHE A 329 14.60 -10.34 10.94
C PHE A 329 13.65 -11.18 11.82
N VAL A 330 13.90 -12.50 11.86
CA VAL A 330 13.29 -13.38 12.85
C VAL A 330 14.38 -13.72 13.88
N LEU A 331 14.29 -13.06 15.05
CA LEU A 331 15.30 -13.17 16.09
C LEU A 331 15.07 -14.43 16.95
N ASP A 332 16.11 -15.25 17.07
CA ASP A 332 16.12 -16.59 17.70
C ASP A 332 16.95 -16.65 18.99
N GLY A 333 17.23 -15.50 19.60
CA GLY A 333 18.08 -15.38 20.77
C GLY A 333 19.55 -15.09 20.45
N ARG A 334 19.93 -15.10 19.16
CA ARG A 334 21.26 -14.69 18.71
C ARG A 334 21.26 -13.23 18.32
N ASP A 335 22.31 -12.52 18.68
CA ASP A 335 22.49 -11.15 18.25
C ASP A 335 22.66 -11.07 16.72
N ARG A 336 22.09 -10.03 16.13
CA ARG A 336 22.25 -9.66 14.73
C ARG A 336 22.83 -8.25 14.67
N GLU A 337 23.47 -7.90 13.57
CA GLU A 337 24.00 -6.55 13.36
C GLU A 337 23.50 -6.01 12.02
N ILE A 338 23.07 -4.77 12.04
CA ILE A 338 22.69 -4.01 10.85
C ILE A 338 23.65 -2.83 10.69
N ASP A 339 23.99 -2.52 9.44
CA ASP A 339 24.84 -1.36 9.15
C ASP A 339 24.06 -0.03 9.33
N GLY A 340 24.78 1.05 9.55
CA GLY A 340 24.22 2.40 9.75
C GLY A 340 24.49 3.36 8.59
N ARG A 341 24.76 2.87 7.36
CA ARG A 341 25.16 3.72 6.22
C ARG A 341 24.00 4.48 5.59
N ALA A 342 22.77 4.01 5.77
CA ALA A 342 21.56 4.60 5.23
C ALA A 342 20.52 4.81 6.35
N PRO A 343 19.55 5.71 6.17
CA PRO A 343 18.45 5.89 7.13
C PRO A 343 17.57 4.66 7.19
N GLN A 344 17.09 4.32 8.38
CA GLN A 344 16.31 3.10 8.59
C GLN A 344 15.14 3.36 9.53
N ILE A 345 14.03 2.69 9.28
CA ILE A 345 12.94 2.54 10.24
C ILE A 345 12.82 1.07 10.59
N LEU A 346 12.91 0.75 11.87
CA LEU A 346 12.67 -0.58 12.39
C LEU A 346 11.31 -0.63 13.07
N LEU A 347 10.52 -1.67 12.75
CA LEU A 347 9.20 -1.95 13.33
C LEU A 347 9.21 -3.34 13.94
N CYS A 348 8.90 -3.45 15.24
CA CYS A 348 8.63 -4.74 15.87
C CYS A 348 7.15 -5.12 15.65
N THR A 349 6.88 -6.33 15.18
CA THR A 349 5.51 -6.86 15.01
C THR A 349 5.19 -8.00 15.95
N GLU A 350 6.20 -8.73 16.44
CA GLU A 350 6.05 -9.84 17.38
C GLU A 350 7.21 -9.86 18.38
N GLY A 351 6.94 -10.27 19.61
CA GLY A 351 7.94 -10.37 20.66
C GLY A 351 8.43 -9.01 21.16
N THR A 352 9.69 -8.93 21.59
CA THR A 352 10.34 -7.68 22.00
C THR A 352 11.77 -7.67 21.47
N ALA A 353 12.10 -6.65 20.70
CA ALA A 353 13.45 -6.44 20.18
C ALA A 353 14.20 -5.41 21.04
N ARG A 354 15.46 -5.68 21.34
CA ARG A 354 16.40 -4.70 21.89
C ARG A 354 17.38 -4.26 20.81
N LEU A 355 17.43 -2.97 20.60
CA LEU A 355 18.40 -2.28 19.76
C LEU A 355 19.53 -1.77 20.66
N THR A 356 20.78 -1.96 20.24
CA THR A 356 21.95 -1.41 20.96
C THR A 356 22.84 -0.68 19.95
N ALA A 357 22.96 0.63 20.09
CA ALA A 357 23.85 1.45 19.29
C ALA A 357 25.33 1.26 19.69
N ALA A 358 26.25 1.69 18.82
CA ALA A 358 27.69 1.54 19.05
C ALA A 358 28.20 2.28 20.33
N ASP A 359 27.52 3.34 20.78
CA ASP A 359 27.81 4.07 22.03
C ASP A 359 27.24 3.40 23.28
N GLY A 360 26.58 2.24 23.14
CA GLY A 360 25.94 1.50 24.23
C GLY A 360 24.51 1.93 24.55
N THR A 361 23.98 2.95 23.90
CA THR A 361 22.57 3.35 24.05
C THR A 361 21.65 2.21 23.64
N THR A 362 20.63 1.93 24.45
CA THR A 362 19.66 0.85 24.18
C THR A 362 18.25 1.36 24.01
N LEU A 363 17.47 0.65 23.16
CA LEU A 363 16.06 0.91 22.93
C LEU A 363 15.29 -0.40 22.77
N ASP A 364 14.27 -0.63 23.60
CA ASP A 364 13.39 -1.79 23.47
C ASP A 364 12.15 -1.45 22.64
N LEU A 365 11.82 -2.32 21.67
CA LEU A 365 10.65 -2.22 20.83
C LEU A 365 9.72 -3.40 21.09
N ALA A 366 8.54 -3.13 21.62
CA ALA A 366 7.41 -4.06 21.71
C ALA A 366 6.60 -4.06 20.37
N PRO A 367 5.65 -4.97 20.18
CA PRO A 367 4.81 -4.99 18.98
C PRO A 367 4.15 -3.63 18.69
N GLY A 368 4.16 -3.23 17.41
CA GLY A 368 3.68 -1.94 16.95
C GLY A 368 4.57 -0.74 17.28
N ARG A 369 5.71 -0.93 17.95
CA ARG A 369 6.67 0.14 18.23
C ARG A 369 7.77 0.16 17.18
N SER A 370 8.19 1.38 16.84
CA SER A 370 9.20 1.61 15.81
C SER A 370 10.29 2.58 16.26
N ALA A 371 11.41 2.51 15.57
CA ALA A 371 12.55 3.41 15.78
C ALA A 371 13.09 3.92 14.45
N PHE A 372 13.53 5.18 14.43
CA PHE A 372 14.33 5.75 13.37
C PHE A 372 15.82 5.66 13.73
N LEU A 373 16.61 5.16 12.80
CA LEU A 373 18.06 5.09 12.90
C LEU A 373 18.64 6.01 11.81
N PRO A 374 19.26 7.13 12.21
CA PRO A 374 19.94 7.99 11.24
C PRO A 374 21.18 7.31 10.65
N ALA A 375 21.61 7.79 9.48
CA ALA A 375 22.74 7.26 8.72
C ALA A 375 24.10 7.69 9.33
N THR A 376 24.39 7.20 10.53
CA THR A 376 25.63 7.57 11.27
C THR A 376 26.88 6.82 10.82
N GLY A 377 26.72 5.80 9.94
CA GLY A 377 27.79 4.87 9.57
C GLY A 377 28.13 3.82 10.63
N ALA A 378 27.62 3.98 11.85
CA ALA A 378 27.88 3.03 12.94
C ALA A 378 26.84 1.90 12.97
N PRO A 379 27.24 0.64 13.22
CA PRO A 379 26.33 -0.49 13.27
C PRO A 379 25.42 -0.43 14.49
N THR A 380 24.25 -1.05 14.36
CA THR A 380 23.31 -1.29 15.47
C THR A 380 23.12 -2.79 15.67
N ARG A 381 23.24 -3.24 16.91
CA ARG A 381 22.97 -4.63 17.28
C ARG A 381 21.50 -4.82 17.63
N LEU A 382 20.93 -5.90 17.09
CA LEU A 382 19.56 -6.36 17.33
C LEU A 382 19.62 -7.63 18.20
N SER A 383 18.83 -7.70 19.24
CA SER A 383 18.64 -8.91 20.06
C SER A 383 17.18 -9.11 20.43
N GLY A 384 16.78 -10.37 20.62
CA GLY A 384 15.41 -10.78 20.95
C GLY A 384 15.24 -12.27 20.78
N THR A 385 14.16 -12.82 21.33
CA THR A 385 13.79 -14.25 21.20
C THR A 385 12.34 -14.34 20.76
N ALA A 386 12.05 -15.16 19.75
CA ALA A 386 10.73 -15.27 19.16
C ALA A 386 10.19 -13.86 18.74
N THR A 387 11.04 -13.08 18.07
CA THR A 387 10.77 -11.67 17.77
C THR A 387 10.87 -11.44 16.26
N THR A 388 9.86 -10.80 15.69
CA THR A 388 9.85 -10.38 14.28
C THR A 388 10.02 -8.87 14.19
N LEU A 389 11.08 -8.43 13.48
CA LEU A 389 11.35 -7.05 13.12
C LEU A 389 11.28 -6.86 11.62
N PHE A 390 10.60 -5.83 11.17
CA PHE A 390 10.72 -5.31 9.80
C PHE A 390 11.67 -4.11 9.77
N ARG A 391 12.45 -4.04 8.70
CA ARG A 391 13.38 -2.95 8.41
C ARG A 391 13.03 -2.31 7.08
N ALA A 392 12.70 -1.03 7.09
CA ALA A 392 12.58 -0.18 5.91
C ALA A 392 13.84 0.69 5.79
N THR A 393 14.47 0.69 4.62
CA THR A 393 15.66 1.50 4.30
C THR A 393 15.69 1.81 2.81
N VAL A 394 16.73 2.44 2.31
CA VAL A 394 16.95 2.74 0.88
C VAL A 394 18.05 1.88 0.28
N THR A 395 18.13 1.84 -1.06
CA THR A 395 19.29 1.29 -1.77
C THR A 395 20.19 2.44 -2.21
N VAL A 396 21.40 2.53 -1.64
CA VAL A 396 22.43 3.55 -1.95
C VAL A 396 23.81 2.93 -2.08
#